data_85c63e480a813535f2d2cd1832e2c16c
#
_entry.id   85c63e480a813535f2d2cd1832e2c16c
#
_cell.length_a   1.000
_cell.length_b   1.000
_cell.length_c   1.000
_cell.angle_alpha   90.00
_cell.angle_beta   90.00
_cell.angle_gamma   90.00
#
_symmetry.space_group_name_H-M   'P 1'
#
loop_
_entity.id
_entity.type
_entity.pdbx_description
1 polymer ?
#
loop_
_entity_poly.entity_id
_entity_poly.type
_entity_poly.pdbx_seq_one_letter_code
_entity_poly.pdbx_strand_id
1 'polypeptide(L)'
;MLLQPMSDSEIEEMMAEMHSDDLRAAYGEMLAGCRREPENRIWYAPWKMTLKNSREYMGDVGFKGPAKNRAVEIGYGILPSYEGNGYMTEAVQGMILWAFAQQDVDFVEAETDPDNRASQRILEKCGFVPNGKTGEEGPRFVVERPQTT
;
A
#
# COMPACT_ATOMS: atom_id res chain seq x y z
N MET A 1 15.12 -6.59 -1.14
CA MET A 1 13.91 -6.38 -0.33
C MET A 1 12.88 -7.44 -0.65
N LEU A 2 12.14 -7.88 0.36
CA LEU A 2 11.03 -8.83 0.21
C LEU A 2 9.72 -8.13 0.51
N LEU A 3 8.68 -8.48 -0.25
CA LEU A 3 7.30 -8.03 -0.04
C LEU A 3 6.44 -9.25 0.23
N GLN A 4 5.80 -9.33 1.39
CA GLN A 4 4.98 -10.48 1.76
C GLN A 4 3.73 -10.03 2.50
N PRO A 5 2.54 -10.54 2.13
CA PRO A 5 1.34 -10.24 2.91
C PRO A 5 1.50 -10.74 4.34
N MET A 6 1.08 -9.94 5.30
CA MET A 6 1.13 -10.33 6.70
C MET A 6 0.04 -11.34 7.00
N SER A 7 0.34 -12.29 7.89
CA SER A 7 -0.67 -13.17 8.48
C SER A 7 -1.52 -12.39 9.48
N ASP A 8 -2.67 -12.94 9.87
CA ASP A 8 -3.51 -12.34 10.89
C ASP A 8 -2.76 -12.18 12.21
N SER A 9 -1.96 -13.19 12.58
CA SER A 9 -1.14 -13.15 13.80
C SER A 9 -0.11 -12.03 13.75
N GLU A 10 0.53 -11.83 12.62
CA GLU A 10 1.51 -10.75 12.44
C GLU A 10 0.86 -9.37 12.58
N ILE A 11 -0.35 -9.21 12.04
CA ILE A 11 -1.10 -7.95 12.17
C ILE A 11 -1.46 -7.70 13.64
N GLU A 12 -1.95 -8.72 14.33
CA GLU A 12 -2.30 -8.64 15.76
C GLU A 12 -1.10 -8.25 16.62
N GLU A 13 0.04 -8.89 16.39
CA GLU A 13 1.28 -8.60 17.11
C GLU A 13 1.72 -7.15 16.89
N MET A 14 1.65 -6.69 15.65
CA MET A 14 2.01 -5.32 15.32
C MET A 14 1.07 -4.31 16.00
N MET A 15 -0.24 -4.57 15.99
CA MET A 15 -1.22 -3.73 16.65
C MET A 15 -0.98 -3.63 18.15
N ALA A 16 -0.57 -4.72 18.80
CA ALA A 16 -0.29 -4.75 20.22
C ALA A 16 0.88 -3.83 20.62
N GLU A 17 1.80 -3.59 19.70
CA GLU A 17 2.97 -2.74 19.93
C GLU A 17 2.75 -1.28 19.52
N MET A 18 1.61 -0.95 18.93
CA MET A 18 1.31 0.42 18.49
C MET A 18 0.93 1.33 19.66
N HIS A 19 1.43 2.56 19.61
CA HIS A 19 1.14 3.59 20.60
C HIS A 19 0.09 4.60 20.13
N SER A 20 -0.31 4.54 18.86
CA SER A 20 -1.33 5.40 18.26
C SER A 20 -2.65 4.66 18.13
N ASP A 21 -3.72 5.23 18.70
CA ASP A 21 -5.06 4.67 18.58
C ASP A 21 -5.55 4.72 17.13
N ASP A 22 -5.21 5.78 16.39
CA ASP A 22 -5.58 5.94 14.99
C ASP A 22 -4.92 4.88 14.11
N LEU A 23 -3.63 4.61 14.31
CA LEU A 23 -2.93 3.56 13.59
C LEU A 23 -3.49 2.18 13.94
N ARG A 24 -3.74 1.94 15.22
CA ARG A 24 -4.30 0.65 15.65
C ARG A 24 -5.66 0.42 15.02
N ALA A 25 -6.49 1.46 14.94
CA ALA A 25 -7.80 1.38 14.30
C ALA A 25 -7.67 1.06 12.79
N ALA A 26 -6.72 1.70 12.10
CA ALA A 26 -6.49 1.48 10.68
C ALA A 26 -6.09 0.03 10.40
N TYR A 27 -5.13 -0.52 11.16
CA TYR A 27 -4.70 -1.91 10.99
C TYR A 27 -5.79 -2.89 11.45
N GLY A 28 -6.59 -2.50 12.44
CA GLY A 28 -7.77 -3.28 12.86
C GLY A 28 -8.79 -3.43 11.75
N GLU A 29 -9.00 -2.39 10.95
CA GLU A 29 -9.89 -2.46 9.78
C GLU A 29 -9.34 -3.40 8.70
N MET A 30 -8.03 -3.37 8.47
CA MET A 30 -7.37 -4.30 7.55
C MET A 30 -7.58 -5.75 7.99
N LEU A 31 -7.35 -6.03 9.27
CA LEU A 31 -7.54 -7.35 9.85
C LEU A 31 -9.00 -7.80 9.75
N ALA A 32 -9.94 -6.89 10.04
CA ALA A 32 -11.37 -7.19 9.93
C ALA A 32 -11.74 -7.56 8.48
N GLY A 33 -11.18 -6.87 7.49
CA GLY A 33 -11.37 -7.20 6.07
C GLY A 33 -10.85 -8.58 5.74
N CYS A 34 -9.65 -8.93 6.23
CA CYS A 34 -9.05 -10.24 6.04
C CYS A 34 -9.94 -11.37 6.60
N ARG A 35 -10.55 -11.15 7.75
CA ARG A 35 -11.41 -12.14 8.42
C ARG A 35 -12.80 -12.23 7.80
N ARG A 36 -13.33 -11.10 7.36
CA ARG A 36 -14.65 -11.04 6.73
C ARG A 36 -14.66 -11.67 5.36
N GLU A 37 -13.59 -11.48 4.59
CA GLU A 37 -13.47 -11.98 3.22
C GLU A 37 -12.14 -12.74 3.05
N PRO A 38 -12.03 -13.97 3.60
CA PRO A 38 -10.78 -14.73 3.53
C PRO A 38 -10.27 -14.95 2.10
N GLU A 39 -11.18 -15.08 1.12
CA GLU A 39 -10.84 -15.26 -0.29
C GLU A 39 -10.19 -14.00 -0.90
N ASN A 40 -10.42 -12.83 -0.31
CA ASN A 40 -9.86 -11.55 -0.74
C ASN A 40 -8.81 -11.04 0.23
N ARG A 41 -8.33 -11.89 1.12
CA ARG A 41 -7.42 -11.53 2.20
C ARG A 41 -6.22 -10.73 1.72
N ILE A 42 -5.66 -11.11 0.59
CA ILE A 42 -4.47 -10.48 0.02
C ILE A 42 -4.68 -9.01 -0.34
N TRP A 43 -5.94 -8.62 -0.61
CA TRP A 43 -6.31 -7.24 -0.92
C TRP A 43 -6.51 -6.37 0.32
N TYR A 44 -6.70 -6.98 1.50
CA TYR A 44 -6.92 -6.26 2.76
C TYR A 44 -5.69 -6.24 3.64
N ALA A 45 -4.84 -7.26 3.56
CA ALA A 45 -3.66 -7.37 4.43
C ALA A 45 -2.59 -6.34 4.06
N PRO A 46 -1.92 -5.77 5.06
CA PRO A 46 -0.69 -5.04 4.79
C PRO A 46 0.39 -6.03 4.35
N TRP A 47 1.21 -5.62 3.40
CA TRP A 47 2.35 -6.41 2.94
C TRP A 47 3.60 -5.86 3.59
N LYS A 48 4.28 -6.67 4.38
CA LYS A 48 5.50 -6.23 5.06
C LYS A 48 6.65 -6.12 4.06
N MET A 49 7.45 -5.08 4.26
CA MET A 49 8.69 -4.85 3.54
C MET A 49 9.84 -5.25 4.45
N THR A 50 10.64 -6.21 4.05
CA THR A 50 11.78 -6.66 4.86
C THR A 50 13.06 -6.66 4.03
N LEU A 51 14.19 -6.44 4.71
CA LEU A 51 15.50 -6.58 4.09
C LEU A 51 15.74 -8.06 3.77
N LYS A 52 16.27 -8.33 2.58
CA LYS A 52 16.42 -9.69 2.08
C LYS A 52 17.33 -10.55 2.95
N ASN A 53 18.41 -9.98 3.47
CA ASN A 53 19.42 -10.72 4.22
C ASN A 53 19.11 -10.84 5.72
N SER A 54 18.78 -9.72 6.37
CA SER A 54 18.56 -9.66 7.82
C SER A 54 17.11 -9.92 8.23
N ARG A 55 16.18 -9.81 7.29
CA ARG A 55 14.73 -9.89 7.53
C ARG A 55 14.20 -8.77 8.42
N GLU A 56 14.95 -7.67 8.55
CA GLU A 56 14.49 -6.50 9.28
C GLU A 56 13.27 -5.88 8.63
N TYR A 57 12.28 -5.54 9.45
CA TYR A 57 11.06 -4.87 9.00
C TYR A 57 11.34 -3.39 8.71
N MET A 58 10.98 -2.93 7.52
CA MET A 58 11.21 -1.54 7.10
C MET A 58 9.93 -0.71 7.03
N GLY A 59 8.80 -1.36 6.85
CA GLY A 59 7.53 -0.70 6.65
C GLY A 59 6.54 -1.65 5.99
N ASP A 60 5.42 -1.11 5.54
CA ASP A 60 4.43 -1.90 4.84
C ASP A 60 3.74 -1.10 3.74
N VAL A 61 3.13 -1.83 2.84
CA VAL A 61 2.39 -1.30 1.71
C VAL A 61 1.21 -2.24 1.46
N GLY A 62 0.06 -1.71 1.09
CA GLY A 62 -1.10 -2.57 0.88
C GLY A 62 -2.19 -1.88 0.10
N PHE A 63 -3.22 -2.65 -0.24
CA PHE A 63 -4.40 -2.14 -0.92
C PHE A 63 -5.53 -1.95 0.10
N LYS A 64 -6.46 -1.07 -0.22
CA LYS A 64 -7.62 -0.77 0.64
C LYS A 64 -8.84 -1.57 0.23
N GLY A 65 -8.65 -2.86 -0.06
CA GLY A 65 -9.69 -3.79 -0.47
C GLY A 65 -9.58 -4.19 -1.93
N PRO A 66 -10.43 -5.14 -2.37
CA PRO A 66 -10.43 -5.59 -3.76
C PRO A 66 -10.94 -4.52 -4.71
N ALA A 67 -10.74 -4.73 -6.01
CA ALA A 67 -11.07 -3.76 -7.04
C ALA A 67 -12.55 -3.37 -7.02
N LYS A 68 -12.78 -2.06 -7.17
CA LYS A 68 -14.11 -1.47 -7.39
C LYS A 68 -14.02 -0.68 -8.68
N ASN A 69 -14.89 -0.97 -9.64
CA ASN A 69 -14.85 -0.32 -10.95
C ASN A 69 -13.47 -0.41 -11.58
N ARG A 70 -12.82 -1.58 -11.43
CA ARG A 70 -11.51 -1.92 -11.96
C ARG A 70 -10.35 -1.10 -11.37
N ALA A 71 -10.56 -0.48 -10.23
CA ALA A 71 -9.56 0.34 -9.54
C ALA A 71 -9.32 -0.18 -8.12
N VAL A 72 -8.05 -0.18 -7.70
CA VAL A 72 -7.65 -0.44 -6.31
C VAL A 72 -6.92 0.78 -5.79
N GLU A 73 -6.97 0.99 -4.48
CA GLU A 73 -6.24 2.08 -3.84
C GLU A 73 -5.09 1.51 -3.02
N ILE A 74 -3.91 2.12 -3.16
CA ILE A 74 -2.70 1.70 -2.43
C ILE A 74 -2.41 2.69 -1.30
N GLY A 75 -1.93 2.16 -0.17
CA GLY A 75 -1.43 2.95 0.94
C GLY A 75 -0.12 2.36 1.44
N TYR A 76 0.72 3.18 2.08
CA TYR A 76 2.03 2.72 2.52
C TYR A 76 2.61 3.57 3.65
N GLY A 77 3.54 2.98 4.39
CA GLY A 77 4.31 3.67 5.42
C GLY A 77 5.68 3.01 5.56
N ILE A 78 6.70 3.81 5.78
CA ILE A 78 8.07 3.33 5.96
C ILE A 78 8.64 3.91 7.26
N LEU A 79 9.44 3.11 7.97
CA LEU A 79 10.12 3.57 9.17
C LEU A 79 11.15 4.64 8.82
N PRO A 80 11.28 5.70 9.64
CA PRO A 80 12.17 6.82 9.34
C PRO A 80 13.61 6.43 9.01
N SER A 81 14.14 5.39 9.67
CA SER A 81 15.51 4.93 9.44
C SER A 81 15.75 4.36 8.05
N TYR A 82 14.71 4.04 7.30
CA TYR A 82 14.82 3.47 5.96
C TYR A 82 14.38 4.44 4.86
N GLU A 83 13.95 5.64 5.22
CA GLU A 83 13.57 6.67 4.24
C GLU A 83 14.77 7.13 3.41
N GLY A 84 14.50 7.61 2.20
CA GLY A 84 15.52 8.20 1.33
C GLY A 84 16.41 7.19 0.61
N ASN A 85 16.12 5.89 0.70
CA ASN A 85 16.93 4.84 0.06
C ASN A 85 16.23 4.16 -1.13
N GLY A 86 15.07 4.67 -1.53
CA GLY A 86 14.33 4.12 -2.66
C GLY A 86 13.53 2.86 -2.38
N TYR A 87 13.49 2.37 -1.16
CA TYR A 87 12.77 1.15 -0.81
C TYR A 87 11.27 1.24 -1.08
N MET A 88 10.65 2.36 -0.68
CA MET A 88 9.21 2.50 -0.89
C MET A 88 8.87 2.64 -2.37
N THR A 89 9.69 3.33 -3.15
CA THR A 89 9.51 3.42 -4.61
C THR A 89 9.53 2.01 -5.23
N GLU A 90 10.52 1.20 -4.83
CA GLU A 90 10.63 -0.19 -5.29
C GLU A 90 9.40 -1.02 -4.88
N ALA A 91 8.96 -0.87 -3.63
CA ALA A 91 7.81 -1.58 -3.10
C ALA A 91 6.52 -1.22 -3.86
N VAL A 92 6.27 0.07 -4.07
CA VAL A 92 5.08 0.53 -4.79
C VAL A 92 5.10 0.03 -6.24
N GLN A 93 6.24 0.08 -6.91
CA GLN A 93 6.40 -0.47 -8.26
C GLN A 93 6.07 -1.96 -8.30
N GLY A 94 6.55 -2.73 -7.32
CA GLY A 94 6.25 -4.15 -7.21
C GLY A 94 4.76 -4.42 -7.00
N MET A 95 4.11 -3.62 -6.16
CA MET A 95 2.67 -3.75 -5.91
C MET A 95 1.84 -3.41 -7.14
N ILE A 96 2.25 -2.39 -7.90
CA ILE A 96 1.58 -2.03 -9.16
C ILE A 96 1.65 -3.18 -10.15
N LEU A 97 2.83 -3.77 -10.32
CA LEU A 97 3.02 -4.91 -11.23
C LEU A 97 2.16 -6.09 -10.80
N TRP A 98 2.14 -6.38 -9.51
CA TRP A 98 1.30 -7.45 -8.98
C TRP A 98 -0.18 -7.19 -9.23
N ALA A 99 -0.64 -5.96 -8.96
CA ALA A 99 -2.04 -5.59 -9.16
C ALA A 99 -2.45 -5.72 -10.63
N PHE A 100 -1.62 -5.25 -11.55
CA PHE A 100 -1.92 -5.33 -12.98
C PHE A 100 -1.82 -6.75 -13.55
N ALA A 101 -1.23 -7.69 -12.82
CA ALA A 101 -1.27 -9.10 -13.18
C ALA A 101 -2.66 -9.71 -12.88
N GLN A 102 -3.49 -9.02 -12.09
CA GLN A 102 -4.86 -9.45 -11.80
C GLN A 102 -5.79 -8.96 -12.92
N GLN A 103 -6.76 -9.79 -13.31
CA GLN A 103 -7.61 -9.50 -14.47
C GLN A 103 -8.58 -8.34 -14.29
N ASP A 104 -8.96 -8.06 -13.04
CA ASP A 104 -9.99 -7.09 -12.71
C ASP A 104 -9.45 -5.71 -12.30
N VAL A 105 -8.15 -5.46 -12.49
CA VAL A 105 -7.50 -4.20 -12.13
C VAL A 105 -6.97 -3.49 -13.36
N ASP A 106 -7.49 -2.30 -13.64
CA ASP A 106 -7.01 -1.42 -14.71
C ASP A 106 -6.37 -0.15 -14.17
N PHE A 107 -6.67 0.22 -12.92
CA PHE A 107 -6.17 1.44 -12.29
C PHE A 107 -5.68 1.16 -10.88
N VAL A 108 -4.55 1.79 -10.52
CA VAL A 108 -4.12 1.86 -9.12
C VAL A 108 -4.17 3.32 -8.72
N GLU A 109 -4.90 3.62 -7.66
CA GLU A 109 -5.07 4.97 -7.15
C GLU A 109 -4.33 5.15 -5.83
N ALA A 110 -4.00 6.38 -5.50
CA ALA A 110 -3.37 6.73 -4.23
C ALA A 110 -3.82 8.13 -3.81
N GLU A 111 -3.83 8.36 -2.51
CA GLU A 111 -4.16 9.66 -1.95
C GLU A 111 -3.04 10.04 -0.99
N THR A 112 -2.68 11.30 -0.94
CA THR A 112 -1.60 11.77 -0.07
C THR A 112 -1.94 13.15 0.50
N ASP A 113 -1.35 13.45 1.66
CA ASP A 113 -1.43 14.78 2.25
C ASP A 113 -0.76 15.78 1.29
N PRO A 114 -1.38 16.96 1.04
CA PRO A 114 -0.80 17.95 0.11
C PRO A 114 0.58 18.45 0.53
N ASP A 115 0.91 18.35 1.82
CA ASP A 115 2.20 18.75 2.34
C ASP A 115 3.25 17.64 2.33
N ASN A 116 2.84 16.40 2.04
CA ASN A 116 3.75 15.27 2.01
C ASN A 116 4.43 15.13 0.66
N ARG A 117 5.47 15.94 0.44
CA ARG A 117 6.22 15.96 -0.82
C ARG A 117 6.98 14.67 -1.08
N ALA A 118 7.44 14.01 -0.03
CA ALA A 118 8.14 12.72 -0.16
C ALA A 118 7.23 11.66 -0.76
N SER A 119 5.98 11.58 -0.28
CA SER A 119 4.98 10.66 -0.81
C SER A 119 4.63 10.99 -2.27
N GLN A 120 4.41 12.28 -2.57
CA GLN A 120 4.11 12.72 -3.93
C GLN A 120 5.23 12.35 -4.90
N ARG A 121 6.48 12.49 -4.46
CA ARG A 121 7.65 12.15 -5.28
C ARG A 121 7.73 10.65 -5.56
N ILE A 122 7.38 9.82 -4.58
CA ILE A 122 7.30 8.36 -4.76
C ILE A 122 6.26 8.04 -5.82
N LEU A 123 5.09 8.64 -5.73
CA LEU A 123 4.00 8.41 -6.69
C LEU A 123 4.42 8.82 -8.10
N GLU A 124 5.04 9.99 -8.25
CA GLU A 124 5.54 10.45 -9.55
C GLU A 124 6.55 9.48 -10.16
N LYS A 125 7.50 9.01 -9.35
CA LYS A 125 8.52 8.04 -9.81
C LYS A 125 7.90 6.72 -10.24
N CYS A 126 6.75 6.36 -9.68
CA CYS A 126 6.04 5.13 -10.03
C CYS A 126 5.05 5.30 -11.20
N GLY A 127 5.02 6.48 -11.81
CA GLY A 127 4.18 6.72 -12.98
C GLY A 127 2.79 7.24 -12.66
N PHE A 128 2.50 7.56 -11.40
CA PHE A 128 1.21 8.16 -11.03
C PHE A 128 1.12 9.59 -11.52
N VAL A 129 -0.08 9.99 -11.91
CA VAL A 129 -0.40 11.36 -12.29
C VAL A 129 -1.60 11.84 -11.46
N PRO A 130 -1.72 13.16 -11.19
CA PRO A 130 -2.92 13.66 -10.50
C PRO A 130 -4.17 13.36 -11.32
N ASN A 131 -5.25 12.94 -10.65
CA ASN A 131 -6.52 12.66 -11.33
C ASN A 131 -7.52 13.83 -11.27
N GLY A 132 -7.11 14.96 -10.69
CA GLY A 132 -7.96 16.14 -10.56
C GLY A 132 -8.96 16.09 -9.40
N LYS A 133 -8.94 15.03 -8.62
CA LYS A 133 -9.85 14.86 -7.47
C LYS A 133 -9.10 15.04 -6.16
N THR A 134 -9.84 15.38 -5.12
CA THR A 134 -9.31 15.52 -3.76
C THR A 134 -10.15 14.64 -2.84
N GLY A 135 -9.50 13.81 -2.05
CA GLY A 135 -10.14 12.97 -1.04
C GLY A 135 -10.00 13.57 0.36
N GLU A 136 -10.26 12.78 1.37
CA GLU A 136 -10.20 13.22 2.77
C GLU A 136 -8.80 13.67 3.20
N GLU A 137 -7.76 13.03 2.70
CA GLU A 137 -6.37 13.34 3.06
C GLU A 137 -5.76 14.42 2.17
N GLY A 138 -6.20 14.52 0.93
CA GLY A 138 -5.64 15.47 -0.03
C GLY A 138 -5.78 15.03 -1.46
N PRO A 139 -4.87 15.48 -2.36
CA PRO A 139 -4.97 15.16 -3.78
C PRO A 139 -4.84 13.66 -4.05
N ARG A 140 -5.55 13.23 -5.08
CA ARG A 140 -5.54 11.83 -5.51
C ARG A 140 -4.77 11.69 -6.81
N PHE A 141 -4.14 10.54 -6.95
CA PHE A 141 -3.29 10.18 -8.07
C PHE A 141 -3.75 8.84 -8.64
N VAL A 142 -3.39 8.59 -9.88
CA VAL A 142 -3.75 7.35 -10.57
C VAL A 142 -2.64 6.92 -11.51
N VAL A 143 -2.42 5.60 -11.59
CA VAL A 143 -1.64 5.00 -12.66
C VAL A 143 -2.53 3.98 -13.37
N GLU A 144 -2.53 4.02 -14.70
CA GLU A 144 -3.35 3.17 -15.53
C GLU A 144 -2.54 1.98 -16.04
N ARG A 145 -3.22 0.83 -16.20
CA ARG A 145 -2.59 -0.34 -16.82
C ARG A 145 -2.04 0.03 -18.19
N PRO A 146 -0.76 -0.26 -18.47
CA PRO A 146 -0.19 -0.02 -19.80
C PRO A 146 -0.97 -0.80 -20.85
N GLN A 147 -1.25 -0.13 -21.97
CA GLN A 147 -1.90 -0.79 -23.09
C GLN A 147 -0.89 -1.69 -23.79
N THR A 148 -1.28 -2.94 -24.03
CA THR A 148 -0.47 -3.86 -24.84
C THR A 148 -0.76 -3.63 -26.31
N THR A 149 0.28 -3.34 -27.06
CA THR A 149 0.18 -3.22 -28.52
C THR A 149 0.45 -4.57 -29.18
#